data_37633022a9c0c73641c7b955fd606ec3
#
_entry.id   37633022a9c0c73641c7b955fd606ec3
#
_cell.length_a   1.000
_cell.length_b   1.000
_cell.length_c   1.000
_cell.angle_alpha   90.00
_cell.angle_beta   90.00
_cell.angle_gamma   90.00
#
_symmetry.space_group_name_H-M   'P 1'
#
loop_
_entity.id
_entity.type
_entity.pdbx_description
1 polymer ?
#
loop_
_entity_poly.entity_id
_entity_poly.type
_entity_poly.pdbx_seq_one_letter_code
_entity_poly.pdbx_strand_id
1 'polypeptide(L)'
;LRKGDYLHIEASHGLSEVEMKRGKYQIGEGITGKVAESGRPLIIPDVSKEPGFLDRTKARSSRKNIAFICVPIIHEEEVIGTLSIDRQQGDDIDLEKDLYLLETVANILADAVAVIYLEEAEKEKLIEENRRLKSELDRNYRPGNIVGNCSSMRTIYQMIAQVAESTATVFIRGNSGTGKELVARAIHQASARRDKPFVAV
;
A
#
# COMPACT_ATOMS: atom_id res chain seq x y z
N LEU A 1 -7.19 -5.49 9.65
CA LEU A 1 -6.66 -4.20 10.09
C LEU A 1 -7.38 -3.04 9.43
N ARG A 2 -7.34 -1.87 10.05
CA ARG A 2 -7.97 -0.63 9.56
C ARG A 2 -7.11 0.03 8.49
N LYS A 3 -7.71 0.37 7.33
CA LYS A 3 -7.10 1.19 6.28
C LYS A 3 -8.09 2.29 5.89
N GLY A 4 -7.89 3.48 6.43
CA GLY A 4 -8.85 4.59 6.32
C GLY A 4 -10.19 4.24 6.97
N ASP A 5 -11.29 4.35 6.21
CA ASP A 5 -12.65 4.07 6.69
C ASP A 5 -13.04 2.58 6.58
N TYR A 6 -12.10 1.71 6.25
CA TYR A 6 -12.38 0.29 6.04
C TYR A 6 -11.47 -0.61 6.87
N LEU A 7 -12.01 -1.79 7.22
CA LEU A 7 -11.29 -2.92 7.79
C LEU A 7 -11.05 -3.97 6.70
N HIS A 8 -9.83 -4.46 6.61
CA HIS A 8 -9.41 -5.54 5.73
C HIS A 8 -8.89 -6.72 6.53
N ILE A 9 -9.14 -7.94 6.04
CA ILE A 9 -8.59 -9.13 6.66
C ILE A 9 -7.13 -9.28 6.22
N GLU A 10 -6.19 -9.12 7.16
CA GLU A 10 -4.75 -9.28 6.91
C GLU A 10 -4.28 -10.71 7.19
N ALA A 11 -4.85 -11.35 8.19
CA ALA A 11 -4.54 -12.74 8.54
C ALA A 11 -5.80 -13.49 8.95
N SER A 12 -5.88 -14.76 8.65
CA SER A 12 -6.96 -15.63 9.08
C SER A 12 -6.52 -17.08 9.18
N HIS A 13 -7.20 -17.82 10.04
CA HIS A 13 -7.16 -19.26 10.06
C HIS A 13 -8.51 -19.82 9.58
N GLY A 14 -8.48 -20.73 8.60
CA GLY A 14 -9.68 -21.37 8.07
C GLY A 14 -10.42 -20.60 6.97
N LEU A 15 -9.89 -19.47 6.47
CA LEU A 15 -10.39 -18.79 5.26
C LEU A 15 -9.41 -18.97 4.10
N SER A 16 -9.94 -19.15 2.91
CA SER A 16 -9.16 -19.07 1.67
C SER A 16 -8.80 -17.63 1.31
N GLU A 17 -7.82 -17.42 0.45
CA GLU A 17 -7.44 -16.08 -0.04
C GLU A 17 -8.62 -15.32 -0.69
N VAL A 18 -9.50 -16.04 -1.39
CA VAL A 18 -10.69 -15.46 -2.03
C VAL A 18 -11.69 -14.96 -1.00
N GLU A 19 -11.89 -15.72 0.09
CA GLU A 19 -12.76 -15.34 1.21
C GLU A 19 -12.18 -14.17 1.97
N MET A 20 -10.87 -14.15 2.23
CA MET A 20 -10.18 -13.01 2.86
C MET A 20 -10.37 -11.73 2.06
N LYS A 21 -10.18 -11.75 0.73
CA LYS A 21 -10.36 -10.58 -0.14
C LYS A 21 -11.79 -10.03 -0.14
N ARG A 22 -12.80 -10.86 0.13
CA ARG A 22 -14.20 -10.43 0.28
C ARG A 22 -14.48 -9.76 1.64
N GLY A 23 -13.67 -10.07 2.65
CA GLY A 23 -13.82 -9.58 4.02
C GLY A 23 -13.39 -8.12 4.17
N LYS A 24 -14.11 -7.22 3.51
CA LYS A 24 -13.96 -5.77 3.65
C LYS A 24 -15.18 -5.19 4.32
N TYR A 25 -15.00 -4.50 5.45
CA TYR A 25 -16.09 -3.91 6.26
C TYR A 25 -15.84 -2.42 6.43
N GLN A 26 -16.86 -1.60 6.28
CA GLN A 26 -16.77 -0.19 6.62
C GLN A 26 -16.84 -0.02 8.14
N ILE A 27 -16.20 1.02 8.69
CA ILE A 27 -16.33 1.38 10.10
C ILE A 27 -17.82 1.65 10.40
N GLY A 28 -18.35 1.08 11.50
CA GLY A 28 -19.76 1.10 11.84
C GLY A 28 -20.63 0.03 11.16
N GLU A 29 -20.12 -0.68 10.14
CA GLU A 29 -20.89 -1.66 9.37
C GLU A 29 -20.77 -3.07 9.95
N GLY A 30 -21.91 -3.72 10.16
CA GLY A 30 -21.97 -5.07 10.73
C GLY A 30 -21.37 -5.14 12.14
N ILE A 31 -21.05 -6.34 12.62
CA ILE A 31 -20.46 -6.50 13.96
C ILE A 31 -19.02 -6.01 13.99
N THR A 32 -18.22 -6.40 13.03
CA THR A 32 -16.80 -6.04 12.96
C THR A 32 -16.59 -4.52 12.85
N GLY A 33 -17.39 -3.84 12.01
CA GLY A 33 -17.32 -2.39 11.88
C GLY A 33 -17.80 -1.65 13.13
N LYS A 34 -18.84 -2.14 13.82
CA LYS A 34 -19.31 -1.59 15.09
C LYS A 34 -18.28 -1.72 16.21
N VAL A 35 -17.58 -2.85 16.29
CA VAL A 35 -16.48 -3.03 17.24
C VAL A 35 -15.36 -2.04 16.97
N ALA A 36 -15.03 -1.84 15.70
CA ALA A 36 -14.00 -0.87 15.32
C ALA A 36 -14.40 0.59 15.59
N GLU A 37 -15.69 0.92 15.47
CA GLU A 37 -16.20 2.26 15.74
C GLU A 37 -16.29 2.55 17.24
N SER A 38 -16.82 1.58 18.00
CA SER A 38 -17.09 1.78 19.43
C SER A 38 -15.89 1.52 20.34
N GLY A 39 -14.88 0.80 19.86
CA GLY A 39 -13.77 0.31 20.69
C GLY A 39 -14.21 -0.69 21.78
N ARG A 40 -15.39 -1.30 21.64
CA ARG A 40 -15.94 -2.24 22.62
C ARG A 40 -16.11 -3.63 22.01
N PRO A 41 -15.78 -4.68 22.74
CA PRO A 41 -15.95 -6.04 22.28
C PRO A 41 -17.45 -6.39 22.15
N LEU A 42 -17.75 -7.33 21.26
CA LEU A 42 -19.09 -7.88 21.08
C LEU A 42 -19.06 -9.41 21.02
N ILE A 43 -20.00 -10.02 21.74
CA ILE A 43 -20.31 -11.46 21.66
C ILE A 43 -21.65 -11.62 20.97
N ILE A 44 -21.70 -12.43 19.93
CA ILE A 44 -22.90 -12.85 19.23
C ILE A 44 -23.07 -14.35 19.48
N PRO A 45 -23.98 -14.75 20.36
CA PRO A 45 -24.13 -16.18 20.71
C PRO A 45 -24.57 -17.05 19.54
N ASP A 46 -25.32 -16.49 18.59
CA ASP A 46 -25.75 -17.20 17.39
C ASP A 46 -25.87 -16.22 16.22
N VAL A 47 -24.92 -16.32 15.28
CA VAL A 47 -24.87 -15.43 14.11
C VAL A 47 -26.10 -15.54 13.21
N SER A 48 -26.81 -16.68 13.24
CA SER A 48 -28.00 -16.89 12.42
C SER A 48 -29.22 -16.09 12.92
N LYS A 49 -29.18 -15.67 14.17
CA LYS A 49 -30.23 -14.87 14.82
C LYS A 49 -29.93 -13.38 14.91
N GLU A 50 -28.74 -12.98 14.49
CA GLU A 50 -28.29 -11.59 14.56
C GLU A 50 -28.51 -10.87 13.21
N PRO A 51 -29.54 -9.99 13.09
CA PRO A 51 -29.85 -9.34 11.82
C PRO A 51 -28.73 -8.41 11.32
N GLY A 52 -27.88 -7.91 12.23
CA GLY A 52 -26.75 -7.05 11.91
C GLY A 52 -25.48 -7.80 11.51
N PHE A 53 -25.49 -9.13 11.52
CA PHE A 53 -24.32 -9.93 11.16
C PHE A 53 -24.14 -10.01 9.65
N LEU A 54 -22.98 -9.58 9.16
CA LEU A 54 -22.65 -9.60 7.73
C LEU A 54 -21.61 -10.69 7.45
N ASP A 55 -22.04 -11.82 6.84
CA ASP A 55 -21.12 -12.86 6.37
C ASP A 55 -20.56 -12.52 4.97
N ARG A 56 -19.71 -11.49 4.89
CA ARG A 56 -19.08 -11.08 3.61
C ARG A 56 -18.12 -12.12 3.07
N THR A 57 -17.47 -12.86 3.94
CA THR A 57 -16.56 -13.94 3.55
C THR A 57 -17.30 -15.11 2.92
N LYS A 58 -18.58 -15.30 3.28
CA LYS A 58 -19.41 -16.47 2.94
C LYS A 58 -18.86 -17.80 3.48
N ALA A 59 -17.96 -17.75 4.44
CA ALA A 59 -17.34 -18.93 5.04
C ALA A 59 -18.28 -19.67 6.01
N ARG A 60 -19.37 -19.00 6.42
CA ARG A 60 -20.32 -19.52 7.41
C ARG A 60 -21.62 -20.06 6.82
N SER A 61 -21.81 -19.91 5.49
CA SER A 61 -23.07 -20.26 4.81
C SER A 61 -23.51 -21.74 4.96
N SER A 62 -22.56 -22.64 5.23
CA SER A 62 -22.82 -24.07 5.46
C SER A 62 -22.79 -24.49 6.94
N ARG A 63 -22.48 -23.59 7.87
CA ARG A 63 -22.31 -23.88 9.28
C ARG A 63 -23.51 -23.36 10.07
N LYS A 64 -24.05 -24.16 11.01
CA LYS A 64 -25.13 -23.77 11.91
C LYS A 64 -24.60 -23.63 13.33
N ASN A 65 -25.31 -22.89 14.16
CA ASN A 65 -24.99 -22.72 15.58
C ASN A 65 -23.53 -22.20 15.81
N ILE A 66 -23.20 -21.08 15.19
CA ILE A 66 -21.91 -20.44 15.39
C ILE A 66 -22.11 -19.23 16.30
N ALA A 67 -21.34 -19.17 17.37
CA ALA A 67 -21.11 -17.95 18.11
C ALA A 67 -19.91 -17.19 17.49
N PHE A 68 -19.98 -15.86 17.51
CA PHE A 68 -18.95 -14.98 17.00
C PHE A 68 -18.54 -14.01 18.09
N ILE A 69 -17.24 -13.91 18.33
CA ILE A 69 -16.67 -12.96 19.28
C ILE A 69 -15.75 -12.05 18.48
N CYS A 70 -15.87 -10.74 18.69
CA CYS A 70 -15.05 -9.74 18.06
C CYS A 70 -14.57 -8.73 19.09
N VAL A 71 -13.27 -8.49 19.14
CA VAL A 71 -12.64 -7.53 20.04
C VAL A 71 -11.85 -6.50 19.25
N PRO A 72 -11.74 -5.25 19.73
CA PRO A 72 -10.88 -4.24 19.11
C PRO A 72 -9.40 -4.52 19.40
N ILE A 73 -8.54 -4.16 18.47
CA ILE A 73 -7.10 -4.02 18.68
C ILE A 73 -6.84 -2.53 18.86
N ILE A 74 -6.47 -2.12 20.07
CA ILE A 74 -6.33 -0.72 20.45
C ILE A 74 -4.85 -0.42 20.71
N HIS A 75 -4.34 0.65 20.07
CA HIS A 75 -3.02 1.19 20.32
C HIS A 75 -3.13 2.71 20.50
N GLU A 76 -2.55 3.26 21.59
CA GLU A 76 -2.61 4.70 21.91
C GLU A 76 -4.03 5.31 21.84
N GLU A 77 -5.02 4.60 22.42
CA GLU A 77 -6.45 4.98 22.44
C GLU A 77 -7.17 4.91 21.08
N GLU A 78 -6.48 4.54 20.00
CA GLU A 78 -7.08 4.36 18.69
C GLU A 78 -7.32 2.88 18.36
N VAL A 79 -8.46 2.59 17.72
CA VAL A 79 -8.74 1.25 17.20
C VAL A 79 -8.04 1.09 15.85
N ILE A 80 -6.95 0.31 15.83
CA ILE A 80 -6.15 0.00 14.64
C ILE A 80 -6.61 -1.25 13.90
N GLY A 81 -7.51 -2.03 14.50
CA GLY A 81 -8.03 -3.24 13.90
C GLY A 81 -9.01 -3.97 14.81
N THR A 82 -9.40 -5.16 14.40
CA THR A 82 -10.23 -6.06 15.20
C THR A 82 -9.70 -7.48 15.11
N LEU A 83 -9.87 -8.25 16.17
CA LEU A 83 -9.60 -9.67 16.22
C LEU A 83 -10.92 -10.40 16.46
N SER A 84 -11.21 -11.47 15.73
CA SER A 84 -12.45 -12.19 15.87
C SER A 84 -12.27 -13.70 15.77
N ILE A 85 -13.14 -14.44 16.43
CA ILE A 85 -13.21 -15.90 16.34
C ILE A 85 -14.63 -16.36 16.13
N ASP A 86 -14.75 -17.49 15.42
CA ASP A 86 -15.96 -18.31 15.33
C ASP A 86 -15.86 -19.46 16.32
N ARG A 87 -16.92 -19.68 17.08
CA ARG A 87 -17.06 -20.85 17.97
C ARG A 87 -18.28 -21.66 17.57
N GLN A 88 -18.07 -22.94 17.31
CA GLN A 88 -19.17 -23.89 17.13
C GLN A 88 -19.83 -24.09 18.49
N GLN A 89 -21.13 -23.87 18.61
CA GLN A 89 -21.84 -24.10 19.87
C GLN A 89 -21.79 -25.58 20.30
N GLY A 90 -21.58 -25.83 21.60
CA GLY A 90 -21.52 -27.11 22.25
C GLY A 90 -21.70 -26.94 23.76
N ASP A 91 -21.85 -28.05 24.50
CA ASP A 91 -22.24 -28.04 25.92
C ASP A 91 -21.18 -27.43 26.87
N ASP A 92 -19.91 -27.27 26.44
CA ASP A 92 -18.79 -26.83 27.26
C ASP A 92 -18.24 -25.45 26.82
N ILE A 93 -19.04 -24.59 26.18
CA ILE A 93 -18.55 -23.30 25.68
C ILE A 93 -18.80 -22.18 26.67
N ASP A 94 -17.72 -21.59 27.15
CA ASP A 94 -17.71 -20.38 27.96
C ASP A 94 -17.26 -19.19 27.08
N LEU A 95 -18.24 -18.47 26.53
CA LEU A 95 -17.98 -17.33 25.64
C LEU A 95 -17.30 -16.16 26.36
N GLU A 96 -17.52 -15.99 27.64
CA GLU A 96 -16.88 -14.95 28.46
C GLU A 96 -15.38 -15.24 28.65
N LYS A 97 -15.03 -16.50 28.85
CA LYS A 97 -13.65 -16.95 28.92
C LYS A 97 -12.94 -16.79 27.58
N ASP A 98 -13.61 -17.14 26.48
CA ASP A 98 -13.09 -16.93 25.14
C ASP A 98 -12.89 -15.44 24.83
N LEU A 99 -13.83 -14.58 25.26
CA LEU A 99 -13.70 -13.14 25.15
C LEU A 99 -12.45 -12.63 25.87
N TYR A 100 -12.27 -12.99 27.15
CA TYR A 100 -11.12 -12.57 27.93
C TYR A 100 -9.78 -12.99 27.29
N LEU A 101 -9.72 -14.23 26.79
CA LEU A 101 -8.56 -14.72 26.04
C LEU A 101 -8.31 -13.89 24.78
N LEU A 102 -9.35 -13.60 24.04
CA LEU A 102 -9.24 -12.85 22.78
C LEU A 102 -8.81 -11.41 23.02
N GLU A 103 -9.32 -10.76 24.06
CA GLU A 103 -8.87 -9.42 24.48
C GLU A 103 -7.39 -9.42 24.89
N THR A 104 -6.97 -10.44 25.65
CA THR A 104 -5.56 -10.59 26.03
C THR A 104 -4.65 -10.72 24.81
N VAL A 105 -5.05 -11.54 23.83
CA VAL A 105 -4.32 -11.70 22.57
C VAL A 105 -4.31 -10.40 21.76
N ALA A 106 -5.46 -9.70 21.67
CA ALA A 106 -5.56 -8.43 20.97
C ALA A 106 -4.61 -7.38 21.56
N ASN A 107 -4.52 -7.30 22.89
CA ASN A 107 -3.59 -6.39 23.58
C ASN A 107 -2.12 -6.71 23.29
N ILE A 108 -1.74 -8.01 23.28
CA ILE A 108 -0.38 -8.43 22.95
C ILE A 108 -0.04 -8.09 21.49
N LEU A 109 -1.00 -8.23 20.60
CA LEU A 109 -0.81 -7.95 19.17
C LEU A 109 -0.80 -6.45 18.84
N ALA A 110 -1.34 -5.59 19.70
CA ALA A 110 -1.52 -4.17 19.43
C ALA A 110 -0.20 -3.48 19.03
N ASP A 111 0.85 -3.67 19.81
CA ASP A 111 2.16 -3.07 19.55
C ASP A 111 2.80 -3.61 18.26
N ALA A 112 2.72 -4.92 18.03
CA ALA A 112 3.26 -5.53 16.82
C ALA A 112 2.54 -5.05 15.56
N VAL A 113 1.22 -4.92 15.63
CA VAL A 113 0.38 -4.39 14.54
C VAL A 113 0.68 -2.91 14.29
N ALA A 114 0.86 -2.12 15.36
CA ALA A 114 1.21 -0.70 15.24
C ALA A 114 2.53 -0.48 14.51
N VAL A 115 3.56 -1.28 14.80
CA VAL A 115 4.85 -1.21 14.09
C VAL A 115 4.67 -1.48 12.60
N ILE A 116 3.94 -2.53 12.22
CA ILE A 116 3.66 -2.83 10.81
C ILE A 116 2.94 -1.66 10.12
N TYR A 117 2.00 -1.04 10.83
CA TYR A 117 1.22 0.10 10.32
C TYR A 117 2.10 1.33 10.06
N LEU A 118 3.02 1.61 10.97
CA LEU A 118 3.98 2.73 10.84
C LEU A 118 4.97 2.48 9.70
N GLU A 119 5.49 1.26 9.56
CA GLU A 119 6.38 0.90 8.46
C GLU A 119 5.71 1.03 7.08
N GLU A 120 4.46 0.59 6.94
CA GLU A 120 3.70 0.76 5.69
C GLU A 120 3.47 2.24 5.37
N ALA A 121 3.08 3.06 6.35
CA ALA A 121 2.86 4.49 6.17
C ALA A 121 4.14 5.25 5.79
N GLU A 122 5.29 4.91 6.40
CA GLU A 122 6.58 5.47 6.06
C GLU A 122 7.02 5.08 4.64
N LYS A 123 6.83 3.82 4.27
CA LYS A 123 7.12 3.33 2.93
C LYS A 123 6.30 4.05 1.86
N GLU A 124 5.02 4.29 2.10
CA GLU A 124 4.15 5.05 1.18
C GLU A 124 4.64 6.49 1.01
N LYS A 125 5.01 7.16 2.11
CA LYS A 125 5.61 8.51 2.07
C LYS A 125 6.89 8.55 1.27
N LEU A 126 7.79 7.61 1.47
CA LEU A 126 9.06 7.52 0.74
C LEU A 126 8.85 7.27 -0.76
N ILE A 127 7.87 6.45 -1.14
CA ILE A 127 7.52 6.21 -2.55
C ILE A 127 7.01 7.50 -3.19
N GLU A 128 6.12 8.23 -2.53
CA GLU A 128 5.56 9.48 -3.07
C GLU A 128 6.63 10.57 -3.17
N GLU A 129 7.50 10.71 -2.16
CA GLU A 129 8.62 11.65 -2.19
C GLU A 129 9.61 11.30 -3.30
N ASN A 130 9.96 10.02 -3.47
CA ASN A 130 10.83 9.58 -4.56
C ASN A 130 10.22 9.88 -5.94
N ARG A 131 8.91 9.67 -6.09
CA ARG A 131 8.18 10.03 -7.30
C ARG A 131 8.21 11.54 -7.57
N ARG A 132 8.03 12.36 -6.52
CA ARG A 132 8.11 13.82 -6.61
C ARG A 132 9.50 14.27 -7.02
N LEU A 133 10.53 13.77 -6.33
CA LEU A 133 11.93 14.13 -6.63
C LEU A 133 12.34 13.70 -8.04
N LYS A 134 11.93 12.52 -8.50
CA LYS A 134 12.14 12.10 -9.90
C LYS A 134 11.47 13.04 -10.88
N SER A 135 10.24 13.48 -10.60
CA SER A 135 9.53 14.40 -11.47
C SER A 135 10.15 15.81 -11.49
N GLU A 136 10.73 16.25 -10.38
CA GLU A 136 11.47 17.52 -10.29
C GLU A 136 12.81 17.44 -11.04
N LEU A 137 13.55 16.34 -10.92
CA LEU A 137 14.74 16.07 -11.72
C LEU A 137 14.43 16.06 -13.22
N ASP A 138 13.35 15.36 -13.63
CA ASP A 138 12.92 15.34 -15.03
C ASP A 138 12.49 16.73 -15.57
N ARG A 139 11.95 17.60 -14.71
CA ARG A 139 11.60 18.98 -15.07
C ARG A 139 12.82 19.88 -15.19
N ASN A 140 13.77 19.72 -14.30
CA ASN A 140 14.98 20.56 -14.24
C ASN A 140 16.04 20.12 -15.26
N TYR A 141 15.98 18.88 -15.73
CA TYR A 141 16.90 18.36 -16.72
C TYR A 141 16.41 18.64 -18.14
N ARG A 142 16.58 19.89 -18.59
CA ARG A 142 16.44 20.29 -20.00
C ARG A 142 17.84 20.61 -20.52
N PRO A 143 18.49 19.70 -21.25
CA PRO A 143 19.77 20.03 -21.85
C PRO A 143 19.56 21.08 -22.95
N GLY A 144 20.04 22.31 -22.70
CA GLY A 144 20.12 23.36 -23.70
C GLY A 144 18.82 23.71 -24.42
N ASN A 145 18.90 23.88 -25.73
CA ASN A 145 17.83 24.37 -26.59
C ASN A 145 16.91 23.27 -27.17
N ILE A 146 16.86 22.08 -26.57
CA ILE A 146 16.01 20.99 -27.08
C ILE A 146 14.59 21.16 -26.53
N VAL A 147 13.62 21.35 -27.44
CA VAL A 147 12.20 21.49 -27.10
C VAL A 147 11.49 20.17 -27.35
N GLY A 148 10.81 19.64 -26.33
CA GLY A 148 9.99 18.43 -26.42
C GLY A 148 9.73 17.83 -25.04
N ASN A 149 8.49 17.35 -24.83
CA ASN A 149 8.08 16.82 -23.54
C ASN A 149 7.39 15.45 -23.63
N CYS A 150 7.43 14.79 -24.81
CA CYS A 150 6.90 13.46 -24.99
C CYS A 150 7.79 12.39 -24.31
N SER A 151 7.24 11.21 -24.09
CA SER A 151 7.94 10.10 -23.44
C SER A 151 9.26 9.75 -24.13
N SER A 152 9.29 9.75 -25.46
CA SER A 152 10.48 9.49 -26.25
C SER A 152 11.58 10.53 -26.02
N MET A 153 11.23 11.81 -25.87
CA MET A 153 12.21 12.87 -25.60
C MET A 153 12.79 12.76 -24.17
N ARG A 154 11.97 12.38 -23.21
CA ARG A 154 12.46 12.12 -21.85
C ARG A 154 13.51 11.00 -21.81
N THR A 155 13.30 9.93 -22.55
CA THR A 155 14.29 8.85 -22.71
C THR A 155 15.59 9.36 -23.30
N ILE A 156 15.53 10.24 -24.32
CA ILE A 156 16.72 10.85 -24.91
C ILE A 156 17.43 11.74 -23.88
N TYR A 157 16.73 12.52 -23.07
CA TYR A 157 17.33 13.34 -22.01
C TYR A 157 18.05 12.49 -20.95
N GLN A 158 17.46 11.39 -20.55
CA GLN A 158 18.08 10.43 -19.62
C GLN A 158 19.36 9.82 -20.21
N MET A 159 19.32 9.43 -21.49
CA MET A 159 20.51 8.93 -22.20
C MET A 159 21.61 9.99 -22.31
N ILE A 160 21.26 11.25 -22.60
CA ILE A 160 22.22 12.37 -22.62
C ILE A 160 22.93 12.49 -21.27
N ALA A 161 22.18 12.48 -20.16
CA ALA A 161 22.77 12.56 -18.82
C ALA A 161 23.74 11.41 -18.55
N GLN A 162 23.31 10.20 -18.85
CA GLN A 162 24.09 8.98 -18.61
C GLN A 162 25.41 8.95 -19.41
N VAL A 163 25.36 9.32 -20.70
CA VAL A 163 26.57 9.30 -21.56
C VAL A 163 27.48 10.50 -21.34
N ALA A 164 26.95 11.62 -20.83
CA ALA A 164 27.72 12.84 -20.58
C ALA A 164 28.82 12.64 -19.51
N GLU A 165 28.62 11.71 -18.58
CA GLU A 165 29.60 11.36 -17.55
C GLU A 165 30.71 10.42 -18.08
N SER A 166 30.53 9.86 -19.28
CA SER A 166 31.45 8.89 -19.89
C SER A 166 32.42 9.55 -20.88
N THR A 167 33.59 8.96 -21.05
CA THR A 167 34.55 9.32 -22.11
C THR A 167 34.38 8.51 -23.39
N ALA A 168 33.37 7.64 -23.43
CA ALA A 168 33.09 6.76 -24.57
C ALA A 168 32.63 7.53 -25.81
N THR A 169 32.91 6.98 -27.01
CA THR A 169 32.37 7.51 -28.26
C THR A 169 30.88 7.28 -28.35
N VAL A 170 30.12 8.34 -28.60
CA VAL A 170 28.65 8.28 -28.72
C VAL A 170 28.24 8.31 -30.19
N PHE A 171 27.46 7.34 -30.62
CA PHE A 171 26.90 7.32 -31.97
C PHE A 171 25.42 7.72 -31.94
N ILE A 172 25.07 8.83 -32.65
CA ILE A 172 23.70 9.36 -32.70
C ILE A 172 23.10 9.05 -34.07
N ARG A 173 22.04 8.23 -34.09
CA ARG A 173 21.34 7.85 -35.31
C ARG A 173 19.96 8.49 -35.41
N GLY A 174 19.57 8.91 -36.59
CA GLY A 174 18.26 9.47 -36.90
C GLY A 174 18.18 10.03 -38.31
N ASN A 175 16.98 10.32 -38.84
CA ASN A 175 16.76 10.89 -40.15
C ASN A 175 17.31 12.34 -40.23
N SER A 176 17.48 12.87 -41.46
CA SER A 176 17.87 14.28 -41.61
C SER A 176 16.82 15.19 -40.97
N GLY A 177 17.28 16.26 -40.32
CA GLY A 177 16.41 17.24 -39.65
C GLY A 177 15.86 16.83 -38.25
N THR A 178 16.18 15.65 -37.72
CA THR A 178 15.68 15.19 -36.41
C THR A 178 16.39 15.80 -35.19
N GLY A 179 17.29 16.77 -35.37
CA GLY A 179 17.96 17.44 -34.26
C GLY A 179 19.17 16.70 -33.69
N LYS A 180 19.81 15.79 -34.46
CA LYS A 180 21.02 15.07 -34.00
C LYS A 180 22.14 15.99 -33.47
N GLU A 181 22.35 17.14 -34.14
CA GLU A 181 23.35 18.13 -33.69
C GLU A 181 22.98 18.75 -32.33
N LEU A 182 21.69 19.02 -32.08
CA LEU A 182 21.22 19.52 -30.79
C LEU A 182 21.50 18.51 -29.68
N VAL A 183 21.28 17.23 -29.96
CA VAL A 183 21.60 16.16 -29.01
C VAL A 183 23.12 16.08 -28.73
N ALA A 184 23.96 16.17 -29.78
CA ALA A 184 25.42 16.18 -29.64
C ALA A 184 25.90 17.39 -28.80
N ARG A 185 25.37 18.59 -29.05
CA ARG A 185 25.66 19.80 -28.27
C ARG A 185 25.19 19.64 -26.82
N ALA A 186 24.04 19.03 -26.58
CA ALA A 186 23.52 18.79 -25.24
C ALA A 186 24.41 17.83 -24.44
N ILE A 187 24.90 16.75 -25.08
CA ILE A 187 25.87 15.82 -24.46
C ILE A 187 27.16 16.58 -24.11
N HIS A 188 27.68 17.40 -25.01
CA HIS A 188 28.87 18.17 -24.76
C HIS A 188 28.70 19.15 -23.59
N GLN A 189 27.57 19.90 -23.54
CA GLN A 189 27.28 20.85 -22.46
C GLN A 189 27.10 20.18 -21.09
N ALA A 190 26.57 18.94 -21.08
CA ALA A 190 26.40 18.16 -19.86
C ALA A 190 27.69 17.43 -19.42
N SER A 191 28.69 17.35 -20.27
CA SER A 191 29.93 16.60 -19.99
C SER A 191 30.97 17.39 -19.22
N ALA A 192 31.99 16.70 -18.69
CA ALA A 192 33.17 17.33 -18.08
C ALA A 192 33.96 18.21 -19.08
N ARG A 193 33.64 18.16 -20.38
CA ARG A 193 34.28 18.91 -21.44
C ARG A 193 33.46 20.16 -21.87
N ARG A 194 32.44 20.54 -21.13
CA ARG A 194 31.52 21.66 -21.46
C ARG A 194 32.24 22.99 -21.75
N ASP A 195 33.38 23.21 -21.11
CA ASP A 195 34.19 24.44 -21.26
C ASP A 195 35.19 24.32 -22.42
N LYS A 196 35.22 23.23 -23.16
CA LYS A 196 36.08 23.03 -24.33
C LYS A 196 35.32 23.37 -25.61
N PRO A 197 36.00 23.72 -26.71
CA PRO A 197 35.33 24.03 -27.97
C PRO A 197 34.60 22.79 -28.53
N PHE A 198 33.35 22.97 -28.97
CA PHE A 198 32.60 21.98 -29.72
C PHE A 198 32.85 22.20 -31.20
N VAL A 199 33.48 21.24 -31.87
CA VAL A 199 33.79 21.29 -33.31
C VAL A 199 32.85 20.36 -34.05
N ALA A 200 31.99 20.94 -34.92
CA ALA A 200 31.18 20.18 -35.86
C ALA A 200 31.88 20.14 -37.23
N VAL A 201 31.91 18.97 -37.87
CA VAL A 201 32.51 18.76 -39.18
C VAL A 201 31.45 18.47 -40.22
#